data_c4b8e8e69fb423e95e4350cf5bfb81a1
#
_entry.id   c4b8e8e69fb423e95e4350cf5bfb81a1
#
_cell.length_a   1.000
_cell.length_b   1.000
_cell.length_c   1.000
_cell.angle_alpha   90.00
_cell.angle_beta   90.00
_cell.angle_gamma   90.00
#
_symmetry.space_group_name_H-M   'P 1'
#
loop_
_entity.id
_entity.type
_entity.pdbx_description
1 polymer ?
#
loop_
_entity_poly.entity_id
_entity_poly.type
_entity_poly.pdbx_seq_one_letter_code
_entity_poly.pdbx_strand_id
1 'polypeptide(L)'
;MTPAPPTAPPAGRSTSALDEVAGLAAAYARSRTAADLDGLRDAVRRSPGLDPGLDVTTVVRPLLAAGRHAEVVAAVRDLMPGAFLSPSAHLALATAHDGLGDAERAGIERGRAWLALASIASTGDGTPEHPFSVLRVSDEYDVLRSRGLRPAGQRTVTRGGRDLDVLRCSDGSDLWFDVTALRVRG
;
A
#
# COMPACT_ATOMS: atom_id res chain seq x y z
N MET A 1 -19.97 -43.96 -9.12
CA MET A 1 -19.57 -43.03 -8.03
C MET A 1 -19.04 -41.77 -8.68
N THR A 2 -19.89 -40.73 -8.74
CA THR A 2 -19.54 -39.43 -9.36
C THR A 2 -18.81 -38.60 -8.29
N PRO A 3 -17.65 -38.03 -8.56
CA PRO A 3 -16.96 -37.19 -7.60
C PRO A 3 -17.74 -35.90 -7.33
N ALA A 4 -17.80 -35.49 -6.06
CA ALA A 4 -18.45 -34.23 -5.64
C ALA A 4 -17.70 -33.04 -6.23
N PRO A 5 -18.39 -31.93 -6.56
CA PRO A 5 -17.76 -30.73 -7.06
C PRO A 5 -16.92 -30.07 -5.96
N PRO A 6 -15.80 -29.35 -6.31
CA PRO A 6 -14.98 -28.68 -5.34
C PRO A 6 -15.78 -27.59 -4.62
N THR A 7 -15.68 -27.58 -3.31
CA THR A 7 -16.30 -26.58 -2.43
C THR A 7 -15.67 -25.22 -2.69
N ALA A 8 -16.48 -24.25 -3.10
CA ALA A 8 -16.04 -22.87 -3.26
C ALA A 8 -15.53 -22.28 -1.92
N PRO A 9 -14.46 -21.48 -1.92
CA PRO A 9 -13.96 -20.88 -0.68
C PRO A 9 -15.00 -19.91 -0.11
N PRO A 10 -15.03 -19.72 1.22
CA PRO A 10 -16.03 -18.90 1.89
C PRO A 10 -15.87 -17.41 1.54
N ALA A 11 -16.76 -16.90 0.70
CA ALA A 11 -16.79 -15.51 0.22
C ALA A 11 -17.14 -14.46 1.31
N GLY A 12 -17.54 -14.90 2.52
CA GLY A 12 -18.12 -14.00 3.52
C GLY A 12 -17.13 -13.17 4.35
N ARG A 13 -15.83 -13.56 4.42
CA ARG A 13 -14.84 -12.87 5.29
C ARG A 13 -14.11 -11.72 4.60
N SER A 14 -13.98 -11.75 3.29
CA SER A 14 -13.28 -10.72 2.53
C SER A 14 -14.09 -9.43 2.40
N THR A 15 -15.41 -9.54 2.22
CA THR A 15 -16.30 -8.37 2.07
C THR A 15 -16.39 -7.56 3.35
N SER A 16 -16.50 -8.22 4.52
CA SER A 16 -16.56 -7.51 5.81
C SER A 16 -15.24 -6.81 6.17
N ALA A 17 -14.09 -7.40 5.86
CA ALA A 17 -12.79 -6.78 6.12
C ALA A 17 -12.55 -5.55 5.22
N LEU A 18 -13.01 -5.58 3.98
CA LEU A 18 -12.93 -4.44 3.07
C LEU A 18 -13.85 -3.30 3.53
N ASP A 19 -15.07 -3.62 3.99
CA ASP A 19 -16.00 -2.61 4.51
C ASP A 19 -15.48 -1.98 5.81
N GLU A 20 -14.86 -2.76 6.70
CA GLU A 20 -14.17 -2.24 7.89
C GLU A 20 -13.08 -1.24 7.51
N VAL A 21 -12.16 -1.64 6.62
CA VAL A 21 -11.06 -0.78 6.18
C VAL A 21 -11.58 0.47 5.48
N ALA A 22 -12.60 0.37 4.63
CA ALA A 22 -13.21 1.51 3.95
C ALA A 22 -13.88 2.49 4.95
N GLY A 23 -14.56 1.97 5.96
CA GLY A 23 -15.15 2.77 7.03
C GLY A 23 -14.11 3.54 7.85
N LEU A 24 -13.03 2.87 8.24
CA LEU A 24 -11.91 3.48 8.96
C LEU A 24 -11.17 4.53 8.10
N ALA A 25 -10.99 4.27 6.80
CA ALA A 25 -10.42 5.24 5.88
C ALA A 25 -11.27 6.50 5.75
N ALA A 26 -12.60 6.35 5.69
CA ALA A 26 -13.53 7.47 5.68
C ALA A 26 -13.50 8.24 7.01
N ALA A 27 -13.37 7.57 8.16
CA ALA A 27 -13.19 8.20 9.46
C ALA A 27 -11.90 9.03 9.49
N TYR A 28 -10.76 8.43 9.14
CA TYR A 28 -9.48 9.12 9.07
C TYR A 28 -9.49 10.30 8.09
N ALA A 29 -10.13 10.15 6.93
CA ALA A 29 -10.23 11.25 5.95
C ALA A 29 -10.94 12.49 6.53
N ARG A 30 -11.87 12.29 7.46
CA ARG A 30 -12.59 13.39 8.12
C ARG A 30 -11.84 13.99 9.32
N SER A 31 -11.27 13.14 10.17
CA SER A 31 -10.71 13.53 11.46
C SER A 31 -9.24 13.91 11.40
N ARG A 32 -8.48 13.24 10.55
CA ARG A 32 -7.00 13.34 10.45
C ARG A 32 -6.28 13.13 11.78
N THR A 33 -6.89 12.38 12.71
CA THR A 33 -6.27 12.07 14.00
C THR A 33 -5.32 10.89 13.90
N ALA A 34 -4.28 10.87 14.77
CA ALA A 34 -3.36 9.74 14.84
C ALA A 34 -4.11 8.45 15.23
N ALA A 35 -5.08 8.53 16.13
CA ALA A 35 -5.86 7.36 16.58
C ALA A 35 -6.65 6.71 15.43
N ASP A 36 -7.30 7.49 14.55
CA ASP A 36 -8.00 6.95 13.39
C ASP A 36 -7.04 6.37 12.35
N LEU A 37 -5.86 6.98 12.20
CA LEU A 37 -4.81 6.43 11.34
C LEU A 37 -4.31 5.08 11.87
N ASP A 38 -4.01 5.00 13.17
CA ASP A 38 -3.54 3.75 13.80
C ASP A 38 -4.58 2.65 13.64
N GLY A 39 -5.86 2.97 13.89
CA GLY A 39 -6.97 2.03 13.68
C GLY A 39 -7.07 1.53 12.24
N LEU A 40 -6.93 2.43 11.26
CA LEU A 40 -6.92 2.09 9.83
C LEU A 40 -5.72 1.22 9.47
N ARG A 41 -4.51 1.60 9.90
CA ARG A 41 -3.29 0.83 9.64
C ARG A 41 -3.35 -0.55 10.25
N ASP A 42 -3.88 -0.67 11.46
CA ASP A 42 -4.04 -1.94 12.14
C ASP A 42 -5.08 -2.84 11.46
N ALA A 43 -6.18 -2.30 10.96
CA ALA A 43 -7.15 -3.06 10.18
C ALA A 43 -6.52 -3.63 8.90
N VAL A 44 -5.72 -2.82 8.18
CA VAL A 44 -4.97 -3.30 7.00
C VAL A 44 -3.94 -4.35 7.39
N ARG A 45 -3.21 -4.18 8.51
CA ARG A 45 -2.24 -5.18 9.00
C ARG A 45 -2.89 -6.52 9.33
N ARG A 46 -4.10 -6.52 9.87
CA ARG A 46 -4.85 -7.75 10.19
C ARG A 46 -5.52 -8.38 8.98
N SER A 47 -5.58 -7.67 7.85
CA SER A 47 -6.28 -8.19 6.68
C SER A 47 -5.57 -9.41 6.11
N PRO A 48 -6.33 -10.43 5.68
CA PRO A 48 -5.76 -11.69 5.18
C PRO A 48 -4.96 -11.55 3.88
N GLY A 49 -5.12 -10.42 3.18
CA GLY A 49 -4.43 -10.12 1.91
C GLY A 49 -3.21 -9.21 2.08
N LEU A 50 -2.79 -8.86 3.30
CA LEU A 50 -1.56 -8.10 3.47
C LEU A 50 -0.34 -8.97 3.21
N ASP A 51 0.43 -8.61 2.20
CA ASP A 51 1.76 -9.14 1.89
C ASP A 51 2.79 -8.00 1.97
N PRO A 52 3.69 -8.01 3.00
CA PRO A 52 4.74 -7.01 3.14
C PRO A 52 5.76 -6.98 1.98
N GLY A 53 5.93 -8.10 1.28
CA GLY A 53 6.83 -8.23 0.12
C GLY A 53 6.19 -7.86 -1.20
N LEU A 54 4.88 -7.60 -1.24
CA LEU A 54 4.17 -7.29 -2.48
C LEU A 54 4.65 -5.99 -3.09
N ASP A 55 5.13 -6.06 -4.33
CA ASP A 55 5.28 -4.91 -5.23
C ASP A 55 4.16 -4.93 -6.26
N VAL A 56 3.14 -4.11 -6.04
CA VAL A 56 1.99 -3.99 -6.95
C VAL A 56 2.43 -3.61 -8.37
N THR A 57 3.52 -2.84 -8.51
CA THR A 57 3.99 -2.40 -9.83
C THR A 57 4.45 -3.56 -10.70
N THR A 58 4.98 -4.63 -10.12
CA THR A 58 5.38 -5.84 -10.85
C THR A 58 4.18 -6.58 -11.44
N VAL A 59 3.05 -6.56 -10.74
CA VAL A 59 1.79 -7.18 -11.17
C VAL A 59 1.14 -6.38 -12.29
N VAL A 60 1.05 -5.05 -12.13
CA VAL A 60 0.21 -4.20 -13.01
C VAL A 60 0.96 -3.65 -14.23
N ARG A 61 2.28 -3.50 -14.16
CA ARG A 61 3.08 -2.91 -15.24
C ARG A 61 2.90 -3.60 -16.61
N PRO A 62 2.95 -4.95 -16.73
CA PRO A 62 2.74 -5.61 -18.01
C PRO A 62 1.32 -5.40 -18.55
N LEU A 63 0.32 -5.34 -17.68
CA LEU A 63 -1.07 -5.10 -18.06
C LEU A 63 -1.28 -3.66 -18.55
N LEU A 64 -0.72 -2.68 -17.83
CA LEU A 64 -0.77 -1.27 -18.23
C LEU A 64 -0.06 -1.04 -19.56
N ALA A 65 1.12 -1.63 -19.76
CA ALA A 65 1.88 -1.52 -21.00
C ALA A 65 1.13 -2.12 -22.19
N ALA A 66 0.28 -3.12 -21.97
CA ALA A 66 -0.57 -3.75 -22.99
C ALA A 66 -1.94 -3.07 -23.15
N GLY A 67 -2.23 -1.97 -22.42
CA GLY A 67 -3.55 -1.30 -22.43
C GLY A 67 -4.69 -2.14 -21.84
N ARG A 68 -4.38 -3.19 -21.06
CA ARG A 68 -5.35 -4.13 -20.47
C ARG A 68 -5.95 -3.56 -19.18
N HIS A 69 -6.57 -2.37 -19.28
CA HIS A 69 -7.02 -1.58 -18.12
C HIS A 69 -8.05 -2.30 -17.24
N ALA A 70 -9.01 -3.04 -17.83
CA ALA A 70 -9.99 -3.79 -17.05
C ALA A 70 -9.33 -4.88 -16.20
N GLU A 71 -8.26 -5.50 -16.70
CA GLU A 71 -7.52 -6.52 -15.96
C GLU A 71 -6.65 -5.94 -14.87
N VAL A 72 -6.12 -4.71 -15.04
CA VAL A 72 -5.48 -3.97 -13.95
C VAL A 72 -6.45 -3.76 -12.80
N VAL A 73 -7.68 -3.33 -13.12
CA VAL A 73 -8.72 -3.12 -12.08
C VAL A 73 -9.03 -4.44 -11.35
N ALA A 74 -9.18 -5.54 -12.07
CA ALA A 74 -9.43 -6.86 -11.47
C ALA A 74 -8.25 -7.28 -10.58
N ALA A 75 -7.02 -7.26 -11.10
CA ALA A 75 -5.82 -7.67 -10.38
C ALA A 75 -5.60 -6.88 -9.09
N VAL A 76 -5.80 -5.55 -9.10
CA VAL A 76 -5.65 -4.75 -7.89
C VAL A 76 -6.79 -4.99 -6.89
N ARG A 77 -8.03 -5.22 -7.37
CA ARG A 77 -9.15 -5.58 -6.48
C ARG A 77 -8.92 -6.89 -5.75
N ASP A 78 -8.29 -7.86 -6.37
CA ASP A 78 -7.96 -9.15 -5.75
C ASP A 78 -6.93 -9.00 -4.61
N LEU A 79 -6.15 -7.91 -4.60
CA LEU A 79 -5.20 -7.58 -3.53
C LEU A 79 -5.85 -6.85 -2.34
N MET A 80 -7.13 -6.45 -2.45
CA MET A 80 -7.83 -5.75 -1.37
C MET A 80 -8.39 -6.72 -0.32
N PRO A 81 -8.48 -6.31 0.95
CA PRO A 81 -8.12 -5.01 1.51
C PRO A 81 -6.63 -4.86 1.85
N GLY A 82 -5.81 -5.89 1.68
CA GLY A 82 -4.39 -5.86 2.01
C GLY A 82 -3.62 -4.72 1.33
N ALA A 83 -3.96 -4.37 0.09
CA ALA A 83 -3.33 -3.27 -0.65
C ALA A 83 -3.99 -1.89 -0.45
N PHE A 84 -4.96 -1.75 0.47
CA PHE A 84 -5.76 -0.52 0.60
C PHE A 84 -4.94 0.74 0.93
N LEU A 85 -3.85 0.61 1.67
CA LEU A 85 -2.91 1.71 1.94
C LEU A 85 -1.64 1.62 1.08
N SER A 86 -1.72 1.05 -0.13
CA SER A 86 -0.63 1.08 -1.12
C SER A 86 -0.82 2.26 -2.09
N PRO A 87 0.06 3.26 -2.09
CA PRO A 87 0.00 4.36 -3.05
C PRO A 87 0.04 3.85 -4.50
N SER A 88 0.92 2.90 -4.80
CA SER A 88 1.06 2.28 -6.13
C SER A 88 -0.20 1.57 -6.60
N ALA A 89 -0.94 0.89 -5.70
CA ALA A 89 -2.19 0.21 -6.05
C ALA A 89 -3.23 1.21 -6.55
N HIS A 90 -3.41 2.31 -5.82
CA HIS A 90 -4.37 3.35 -6.18
C HIS A 90 -3.95 4.14 -7.42
N LEU A 91 -2.65 4.40 -7.62
CA LEU A 91 -2.15 5.02 -8.85
C LEU A 91 -2.38 4.12 -10.07
N ALA A 92 -2.20 2.81 -9.93
CA ALA A 92 -2.51 1.84 -10.98
C ALA A 92 -3.99 1.83 -11.33
N LEU A 93 -4.88 1.83 -10.32
CA LEU A 93 -6.33 1.95 -10.53
C LEU A 93 -6.69 3.27 -11.22
N ALA A 94 -6.11 4.39 -10.81
CA ALA A 94 -6.35 5.69 -11.44
C ALA A 94 -5.96 5.66 -12.92
N THR A 95 -4.77 5.15 -13.25
CA THR A 95 -4.32 5.00 -14.64
C THR A 95 -5.24 4.09 -15.45
N ALA A 96 -5.69 2.99 -14.86
CA ALA A 96 -6.60 2.06 -15.52
C ALA A 96 -7.97 2.69 -15.78
N HIS A 97 -8.54 3.43 -14.82
CA HIS A 97 -9.81 4.13 -14.99
C HIS A 97 -9.72 5.25 -16.01
N ASP A 98 -8.59 5.99 -16.08
CA ASP A 98 -8.36 6.95 -17.18
C ASP A 98 -8.38 6.25 -18.55
N GLY A 99 -7.69 5.13 -18.67
CA GLY A 99 -7.66 4.34 -19.91
C GLY A 99 -9.02 3.75 -20.31
N LEU A 100 -9.93 3.58 -19.33
CA LEU A 100 -11.33 3.17 -19.55
C LEU A 100 -12.28 4.35 -19.79
N GLY A 101 -11.79 5.59 -19.76
CA GLY A 101 -12.60 6.80 -19.91
C GLY A 101 -13.40 7.19 -18.66
N ASP A 102 -13.12 6.60 -17.50
CA ASP A 102 -13.81 6.88 -16.23
C ASP A 102 -12.99 7.86 -15.38
N ALA A 103 -13.05 9.14 -15.75
CA ALA A 103 -12.29 10.20 -15.07
C ALA A 103 -12.73 10.41 -13.61
N GLU A 104 -13.99 10.12 -13.27
CA GLU A 104 -14.50 10.25 -11.91
C GLU A 104 -13.82 9.23 -10.98
N ARG A 105 -13.85 7.94 -11.35
CA ARG A 105 -13.16 6.91 -10.57
C ARG A 105 -11.66 7.12 -10.53
N ALA A 106 -11.06 7.54 -11.63
CA ALA A 106 -9.64 7.89 -11.65
C ALA A 106 -9.30 8.99 -10.64
N GLY A 107 -10.14 10.02 -10.51
CA GLY A 107 -10.00 11.07 -9.50
C GLY A 107 -10.10 10.56 -8.06
N ILE A 108 -11.05 9.67 -7.80
CA ILE A 108 -11.22 9.03 -6.48
C ILE A 108 -9.96 8.23 -6.11
N GLU A 109 -9.43 7.45 -7.04
CA GLU A 109 -8.25 6.62 -6.79
C GLU A 109 -6.97 7.47 -6.59
N ARG A 110 -6.81 8.59 -7.30
CA ARG A 110 -5.73 9.55 -7.00
C ARG A 110 -5.84 10.12 -5.59
N GLY A 111 -7.06 10.44 -5.14
CA GLY A 111 -7.31 10.89 -3.77
C GLY A 111 -6.92 9.82 -2.73
N ARG A 112 -7.19 8.55 -3.00
CA ARG A 112 -6.79 7.42 -2.14
C ARG A 112 -5.27 7.21 -2.15
N ALA A 113 -4.60 7.33 -3.30
CA ALA A 113 -3.13 7.28 -3.37
C ALA A 113 -2.50 8.38 -2.51
N TRP A 114 -3.05 9.60 -2.59
CA TRP A 114 -2.59 10.70 -1.75
C TRP A 114 -2.84 10.44 -0.26
N LEU A 115 -4.01 9.87 0.10
CA LEU A 115 -4.32 9.47 1.48
C LEU A 115 -3.31 8.44 2.00
N ALA A 116 -2.95 7.44 1.18
CA ALA A 116 -1.98 6.42 1.53
C ALA A 116 -0.59 7.03 1.78
N LEU A 117 -0.11 7.94 0.91
CA LEU A 117 1.13 8.68 1.12
C LEU A 117 1.10 9.54 2.38
N ALA A 118 0.00 10.29 2.59
CA ALA A 118 -0.18 11.10 3.78
C ALA A 118 -0.18 10.26 5.06
N SER A 119 -0.73 9.05 5.00
CA SER A 119 -0.71 8.10 6.12
C SER A 119 0.70 7.64 6.49
N ILE A 120 1.61 7.52 5.53
CA ILE A 120 3.03 7.23 5.80
C ILE A 120 3.71 8.48 6.37
N ALA A 121 3.51 9.64 5.73
CA ALA A 121 4.13 10.90 6.12
C ALA A 121 3.75 11.35 7.54
N SER A 122 2.57 10.97 8.04
CA SER A 122 2.16 11.31 9.42
C SER A 122 2.79 10.42 10.49
N THR A 123 3.51 9.35 10.13
CA THR A 123 4.19 8.47 11.09
C THR A 123 5.60 8.95 11.48
N GLY A 124 6.19 9.88 10.71
CA GLY A 124 7.54 10.37 10.92
C GLY A 124 7.92 11.41 9.87
N ASP A 125 9.17 11.80 9.87
CA ASP A 125 9.75 12.75 8.90
C ASP A 125 10.84 12.11 8.01
N GLY A 126 11.16 10.84 8.28
CA GLY A 126 12.18 10.07 7.55
C GLY A 126 13.59 10.29 8.07
N THR A 127 13.75 10.85 9.26
CA THR A 127 15.04 10.93 9.98
C THR A 127 15.32 9.66 10.79
N PRO A 128 16.56 9.42 11.25
CA PRO A 128 16.88 8.30 12.15
C PRO A 128 16.08 8.31 13.46
N GLU A 129 15.71 9.49 13.94
CA GLU A 129 14.95 9.71 15.18
C GLU A 129 13.46 9.45 14.98
N HIS A 130 12.94 9.86 13.82
CA HIS A 130 11.53 9.76 13.43
C HIS A 130 11.36 9.10 12.05
N PRO A 131 11.73 7.80 11.91
CA PRO A 131 11.60 7.10 10.63
C PRO A 131 10.14 6.96 10.20
N PHE A 132 9.90 6.90 8.90
CA PHE A 132 8.58 6.56 8.38
C PHE A 132 8.23 5.12 8.71
N SER A 133 7.00 4.85 9.14
CA SER A 133 6.48 3.50 9.27
C SER A 133 5.75 3.08 7.99
N VAL A 134 6.14 1.94 7.41
CA VAL A 134 5.56 1.40 6.17
C VAL A 134 4.84 0.07 6.44
N LEU A 135 3.96 -0.32 5.54
CA LEU A 135 3.26 -1.60 5.57
C LEU A 135 3.83 -2.60 4.56
N ARG A 136 4.61 -2.11 3.58
CA ARG A 136 5.32 -2.90 2.57
C ARG A 136 6.66 -2.26 2.25
N VAL A 137 7.60 -3.08 1.80
CA VAL A 137 8.88 -2.56 1.27
C VAL A 137 8.65 -1.63 0.07
N SER A 138 7.68 -1.93 -0.79
CA SER A 138 7.34 -1.08 -1.95
C SER A 138 6.87 0.33 -1.56
N ASP A 139 6.29 0.52 -0.37
CA ASP A 139 5.83 1.82 0.12
C ASP A 139 7.01 2.81 0.31
N GLU A 140 8.22 2.32 0.62
CA GLU A 140 9.44 3.14 0.72
C GLU A 140 9.74 3.84 -0.61
N TYR A 141 9.66 3.08 -1.71
CA TYR A 141 9.87 3.61 -3.06
C TYR A 141 8.74 4.53 -3.51
N ASP A 142 7.52 4.32 -3.02
CA ASP A 142 6.41 5.24 -3.25
C ASP A 142 6.66 6.61 -2.60
N VAL A 143 7.22 6.63 -1.38
CA VAL A 143 7.63 7.86 -0.70
C VAL A 143 8.72 8.58 -1.51
N LEU A 144 9.76 7.86 -1.96
CA LEU A 144 10.80 8.47 -2.79
C LEU A 144 10.22 9.09 -4.06
N ARG A 145 9.39 8.33 -4.80
CA ARG A 145 8.75 8.81 -6.03
C ARG A 145 7.90 10.06 -5.80
N SER A 146 7.15 10.11 -4.71
CA SER A 146 6.31 11.26 -4.37
C SER A 146 7.11 12.54 -4.12
N ARG A 147 8.38 12.40 -3.74
CA ARG A 147 9.34 13.48 -3.51
C ARG A 147 10.22 13.78 -4.73
N GLY A 148 10.02 13.10 -5.86
CA GLY A 148 10.87 13.21 -7.05
C GLY A 148 12.27 12.62 -6.87
N LEU A 149 12.47 11.79 -5.83
CA LEU A 149 13.76 11.17 -5.50
C LEU A 149 13.86 9.78 -6.14
N ARG A 150 15.11 9.34 -6.36
CA ARG A 150 15.45 8.00 -6.83
C ARG A 150 16.37 7.32 -5.81
N PRO A 151 16.25 6.01 -5.60
CA PRO A 151 17.19 5.30 -4.75
C PRO A 151 18.55 5.22 -5.42
N ALA A 152 19.62 5.53 -4.68
CA ALA A 152 21.01 5.37 -5.07
C ALA A 152 21.70 4.21 -4.31
N GLY A 153 21.09 3.75 -3.22
CA GLY A 153 21.54 2.62 -2.43
C GLY A 153 20.56 2.32 -1.30
N GLN A 154 20.66 1.10 -0.76
CA GLN A 154 19.84 0.66 0.37
C GLN A 154 20.72 -0.12 1.35
N ARG A 155 20.50 0.07 2.64
CA ARG A 155 21.05 -0.75 3.72
C ARG A 155 20.03 -0.92 4.83
N THR A 156 20.09 -2.04 5.52
CA THR A 156 19.31 -2.27 6.73
C THR A 156 20.20 -2.14 7.95
N VAL A 157 19.70 -1.49 8.99
CA VAL A 157 20.36 -1.35 10.28
C VAL A 157 19.40 -1.67 11.42
N THR A 158 19.91 -2.28 12.49
CA THR A 158 19.14 -2.46 13.73
C THR A 158 19.57 -1.40 14.72
N ARG A 159 18.64 -0.57 15.20
CA ARG A 159 18.90 0.49 16.18
C ARG A 159 17.80 0.56 17.21
N GLY A 160 18.15 0.46 18.49
CA GLY A 160 17.19 0.53 19.59
C GLY A 160 16.11 -0.56 19.54
N GLY A 161 16.46 -1.77 19.05
CA GLY A 161 15.53 -2.88 18.91
C GLY A 161 14.57 -2.78 17.72
N ARG A 162 14.76 -1.78 16.82
CA ARG A 162 14.01 -1.61 15.58
C ARG A 162 14.88 -1.96 14.37
N ASP A 163 14.30 -2.64 13.40
CA ASP A 163 14.90 -2.83 12.08
C ASP A 163 14.50 -1.67 11.18
N LEU A 164 15.50 -0.99 10.66
CA LEU A 164 15.33 0.22 9.86
C LEU A 164 15.97 0.01 8.49
N ASP A 165 15.22 0.27 7.43
CA ASP A 165 15.78 0.40 6.10
C ASP A 165 16.17 1.87 5.85
N VAL A 166 17.36 2.06 5.30
CA VAL A 166 17.91 3.37 4.99
C VAL A 166 18.15 3.44 3.50
N LEU A 167 17.38 4.27 2.82
CA LEU A 167 17.54 4.50 1.38
C LEU A 167 18.36 5.78 1.17
N ARG A 168 19.54 5.61 0.54
CA ARG A 168 20.32 6.74 0.01
C ARG A 168 19.61 7.23 -1.24
N CYS A 169 19.30 8.52 -1.28
CA CYS A 169 18.59 9.17 -2.37
C CYS A 169 19.54 9.81 -3.39
N SER A 170 19.02 10.09 -4.59
CA SER A 170 19.77 10.70 -5.71
C SER A 170 20.30 12.11 -5.43
N ASP A 171 19.73 12.81 -4.46
CA ASP A 171 20.19 14.12 -3.97
C ASP A 171 21.25 14.02 -2.85
N GLY A 172 21.63 12.80 -2.46
CA GLY A 172 22.59 12.55 -1.39
C GLY A 172 21.99 12.49 0.02
N SER A 173 20.68 12.69 0.18
CA SER A 173 19.99 12.50 1.46
C SER A 173 19.78 11.01 1.78
N ASP A 174 19.57 10.70 3.06
CA ASP A 174 19.13 9.39 3.52
C ASP A 174 17.69 9.51 4.06
N LEU A 175 16.80 8.62 3.62
CA LEU A 175 15.48 8.43 4.20
C LEU A 175 15.43 7.12 5.00
N TRP A 176 14.85 7.21 6.19
CA TRP A 176 14.79 6.12 7.15
C TRP A 176 13.36 5.58 7.27
N PHE A 177 13.23 4.24 7.24
CA PHE A 177 11.95 3.53 7.29
C PHE A 177 12.00 2.47 8.38
N ASP A 178 10.99 2.45 9.26
CA ASP A 178 10.80 1.38 10.25
C ASP A 178 10.11 0.20 9.58
N VAL A 179 10.86 -0.89 9.42
CA VAL A 179 10.43 -2.14 8.80
C VAL A 179 10.31 -3.28 9.83
N THR A 180 10.39 -2.98 11.12
CA THR A 180 10.33 -3.98 12.20
C THR A 180 9.09 -4.86 12.07
N ALA A 181 7.93 -4.27 11.83
CA ALA A 181 6.67 -5.00 11.71
C ALA A 181 6.57 -5.87 10.44
N LEU A 182 7.41 -5.63 9.42
CA LEU A 182 7.43 -6.40 8.19
C LEU A 182 8.18 -7.73 8.34
N ARG A 183 9.09 -7.82 9.30
CA ARG A 183 10.00 -8.97 9.51
C ARG A 183 9.48 -10.00 10.51
N VAL A 184 8.48 -9.64 11.31
CA VAL A 184 7.93 -10.53 12.36
C VAL A 184 7.07 -11.67 11.79
N ARG A 185 6.81 -11.71 10.49
CA ARG A 185 5.96 -12.71 9.82
C ARG A 185 6.73 -13.76 9.00
N GLY A 186 8.01 -13.91 9.27
CA GLY A 186 8.85 -14.98 8.68
C GLY A 186 8.82 -16.25 9.52
#